data_32d3e35aaca7e72ade766b07e2f277b0
#
_entry.id   32d3e35aaca7e72ade766b07e2f277b0
#
_cell.length_a   1.000
_cell.length_b   1.000
_cell.length_c   1.000
_cell.angle_alpha   90.00
_cell.angle_beta   90.00
_cell.angle_gamma   90.00
#
_symmetry.space_group_name_H-M   'P 1'
#
loop_
_entity.id
_entity.type
_entity.pdbx_description
1 polymer ?
#
loop_
_entity_poly.entity_id
_entity_poly.type
_entity_poly.pdbx_seq_one_letter_code
_entity_poly.pdbx_strand_id
1 'polypeptide(L)'
;GTYIEAEFGGPDILINFDNTTDAFTVYIDGDESAKVIKPGNTVYRLSGLTQGWHRLRIEKNDESQDTVGTFGHMWIGPKEDFRWPQPRLHQIEFIGDSYTAGYGNTSSKRECTQDEIWATTDTQRAFGPLTAKHYDADYQINAYSGIGIVRNYDGVAPKRNMPLLYRSALIEDETVHPYNNPQWNPAIVVIALGGNDFSTPVHAGEKWTSEDALTNDYIASYVAFVQQVRASHPDARFILMDYGEARVAAAITEVIKRLNAAGEMRVASLDVGKGFALTGCDWHLNTADDKRISDSLIAYIDAHPELWQGK
;
A
#
# COMPACT_ATOMS: atom_id res chain seq x y z
N GLY A 1 -3.54 3.41 1.69
CA GLY A 1 -4.19 2.47 2.56
C GLY A 1 -3.99 2.71 4.04
N THR A 2 -4.29 3.93 4.52
CA THR A 2 -4.24 4.24 5.97
C THR A 2 -5.53 3.76 6.63
N TYR A 3 -5.44 3.34 7.90
CA TYR A 3 -6.59 3.09 8.74
C TYR A 3 -6.35 3.60 10.18
N ILE A 4 -7.44 3.84 10.89
CA ILE A 4 -7.47 4.26 12.28
C ILE A 4 -8.31 3.26 13.06
N GLU A 5 -7.83 2.83 14.21
CA GLU A 5 -8.57 1.96 15.12
C GLU A 5 -8.62 2.53 16.53
N ALA A 6 -9.74 2.33 17.19
CA ALA A 6 -9.94 2.64 18.60
C ALA A 6 -10.96 1.66 19.20
N GLU A 7 -10.87 1.42 20.50
CA GLU A 7 -11.97 0.84 21.27
C GLU A 7 -12.63 1.93 22.11
N PHE A 8 -13.95 1.96 22.16
CA PHE A 8 -14.71 2.93 22.91
C PHE A 8 -15.88 2.30 23.66
N GLY A 9 -16.25 2.90 24.78
CA GLY A 9 -17.42 2.50 25.56
C GLY A 9 -18.68 3.24 25.12
N GLY A 10 -19.82 2.62 25.32
CA GLY A 10 -21.14 3.26 25.22
C GLY A 10 -21.80 3.20 23.85
N PRO A 11 -23.04 3.69 23.78
CA PRO A 11 -23.92 3.45 22.63
C PRO A 11 -23.72 4.45 21.48
N ASP A 12 -22.89 5.45 21.66
CA ASP A 12 -22.73 6.56 20.71
C ASP A 12 -21.26 6.95 20.55
N ILE A 13 -20.86 7.28 19.31
CA ILE A 13 -19.60 7.95 19.00
C ILE A 13 -19.82 9.04 17.95
N LEU A 14 -19.11 10.16 18.13
CA LEU A 14 -19.02 11.23 17.16
C LEU A 14 -17.62 11.20 16.54
N ILE A 15 -17.55 11.27 15.21
CA ILE A 15 -16.30 11.26 14.45
C ILE A 15 -16.27 12.53 13.61
N ASN A 16 -15.28 13.38 13.84
CA ASN A 16 -15.06 14.56 13.02
C ASN A 16 -14.11 14.25 11.88
N PHE A 17 -14.56 14.47 10.68
CA PHE A 17 -13.75 14.51 9.48
C PHE A 17 -13.48 15.97 9.10
N ASP A 18 -12.26 16.29 8.72
CA ASP A 18 -11.88 17.55 8.09
C ASP A 18 -11.15 17.21 6.78
N ASN A 19 -11.93 16.72 5.82
CA ASN A 19 -11.39 16.12 4.61
C ASN A 19 -12.32 16.32 3.42
N THR A 20 -11.86 17.06 2.41
CA THR A 20 -12.66 17.39 1.21
C THR A 20 -12.35 16.50 0.02
N THR A 21 -11.43 15.55 0.15
CA THR A 21 -10.84 14.83 -0.99
C THR A 21 -11.01 13.33 -0.92
N ASP A 22 -10.99 12.75 0.28
CA ASP A 22 -10.87 11.31 0.46
C ASP A 22 -12.22 10.62 0.73
N ALA A 23 -12.23 9.32 0.52
CA ALA A 23 -13.32 8.42 0.88
C ALA A 23 -12.89 7.50 2.01
N PHE A 24 -13.82 7.26 2.95
CA PHE A 24 -13.61 6.41 4.10
C PHE A 24 -14.72 5.37 4.23
N THR A 25 -14.37 4.19 4.70
CA THR A 25 -15.33 3.20 5.20
C THR A 25 -15.18 3.08 6.71
N VAL A 26 -16.29 3.20 7.42
CA VAL A 26 -16.35 3.10 8.88
C VAL A 26 -16.95 1.76 9.27
N TYR A 27 -16.24 1.04 10.13
CA TYR A 27 -16.67 -0.24 10.69
C TYR A 27 -16.84 -0.13 12.19
N ILE A 28 -17.90 -0.79 12.70
CA ILE A 28 -18.11 -1.01 14.13
C ILE A 28 -18.18 -2.51 14.36
N ASP A 29 -17.36 -3.03 15.25
CA ASP A 29 -17.28 -4.43 15.62
C ASP A 29 -17.05 -5.39 14.43
N GLY A 30 -16.48 -4.87 13.35
CA GLY A 30 -16.20 -5.57 12.11
C GLY A 30 -17.26 -5.41 11.02
N ASP A 31 -18.43 -4.85 11.35
CA ASP A 31 -19.51 -4.60 10.38
C ASP A 31 -19.37 -3.21 9.76
N GLU A 32 -19.57 -3.11 8.44
CA GLU A 32 -19.59 -1.83 7.72
C GLU A 32 -20.80 -1.01 8.20
N SER A 33 -20.52 0.14 8.81
CA SER A 33 -21.54 1.03 9.36
C SER A 33 -21.82 2.22 8.48
N ALA A 34 -20.82 2.71 7.74
CA ALA A 34 -20.98 3.85 6.83
C ALA A 34 -19.86 3.94 5.80
N LYS A 35 -20.22 4.55 4.65
CA LYS A 35 -19.25 5.14 3.70
C LYS A 35 -19.36 6.66 3.78
N VAL A 36 -18.21 7.30 3.97
CA VAL A 36 -18.12 8.76 4.14
C VAL A 36 -17.22 9.29 3.02
N ILE A 37 -17.84 10.05 2.10
CA ILE A 37 -17.19 10.46 0.85
C ILE A 37 -17.04 11.98 0.86
N LYS A 38 -15.80 12.47 0.75
CA LYS A 38 -15.47 13.91 0.70
C LYS A 38 -16.24 14.70 1.77
N PRO A 39 -16.16 14.31 3.06
CA PRO A 39 -17.07 14.79 4.09
C PRO A 39 -16.99 16.30 4.36
N GLY A 40 -15.90 16.95 3.97
CA GLY A 40 -15.63 18.30 4.42
C GLY A 40 -15.33 18.35 5.92
N ASN A 41 -15.61 19.50 6.53
CA ASN A 41 -15.57 19.61 8.01
C ASN A 41 -16.95 19.21 8.57
N THR A 42 -17.08 17.93 8.89
CA THR A 42 -18.36 17.31 9.28
C THR A 42 -18.18 16.39 10.46
N VAL A 43 -19.15 16.44 11.38
CA VAL A 43 -19.24 15.47 12.47
C VAL A 43 -20.22 14.37 12.10
N TYR A 44 -19.70 13.17 11.94
CA TYR A 44 -20.49 11.97 11.70
C TYR A 44 -20.85 11.30 13.02
N ARG A 45 -22.14 11.06 13.25
CA ARG A 45 -22.64 10.41 14.46
C ARG A 45 -23.06 8.98 14.19
N LEU A 46 -22.48 8.06 14.94
CA LEU A 46 -22.98 6.69 15.08
C LEU A 46 -23.68 6.59 16.44
N SER A 47 -24.89 6.07 16.46
CA SER A 47 -25.72 5.98 17.66
C SER A 47 -26.61 4.75 17.65
N GLY A 48 -27.09 4.38 18.84
CA GLY A 48 -27.97 3.21 19.00
C GLY A 48 -27.22 1.88 19.08
N LEU A 49 -25.91 1.93 19.37
CA LEU A 49 -25.12 0.74 19.67
C LEU A 49 -25.54 0.17 21.03
N THR A 50 -25.10 -1.03 21.37
CA THR A 50 -25.31 -1.62 22.69
C THR A 50 -24.52 -0.87 23.77
N GLN A 51 -24.88 -1.07 25.02
CA GLN A 51 -24.00 -0.65 26.13
C GLN A 51 -22.81 -1.62 26.19
N GLY A 52 -21.61 -1.09 26.28
CA GLY A 52 -20.39 -1.90 26.37
C GLY A 52 -19.27 -1.35 25.52
N TRP A 53 -18.29 -2.19 25.28
CA TRP A 53 -17.13 -1.83 24.46
C TRP A 53 -17.38 -2.17 22.99
N HIS A 54 -17.00 -1.24 22.12
CA HIS A 54 -17.06 -1.36 20.67
C HIS A 54 -15.70 -1.13 20.05
N ARG A 55 -15.42 -1.77 18.94
CA ARG A 55 -14.24 -1.54 18.14
C ARG A 55 -14.62 -0.69 16.93
N LEU A 56 -14.04 0.50 16.85
CA LEU A 56 -14.09 1.36 15.68
C LEU A 56 -12.90 1.07 14.78
N ARG A 57 -13.16 0.96 13.47
CA ARG A 57 -12.14 1.02 12.44
C ARG A 57 -12.60 1.96 11.33
N ILE A 58 -11.73 2.87 10.93
CA ILE A 58 -11.94 3.79 9.82
C ILE A 58 -10.85 3.50 8.79
N GLU A 59 -11.25 3.07 7.62
CA GLU A 59 -10.35 2.75 6.51
C GLU A 59 -10.42 3.86 5.45
N LYS A 60 -9.28 4.44 5.06
CA LYS A 60 -9.18 5.29 3.88
C LYS A 60 -9.13 4.41 2.63
N ASN A 61 -10.02 4.66 1.67
CA ASN A 61 -10.21 3.81 0.51
C ASN A 61 -9.37 4.25 -0.70
N ASP A 62 -9.28 5.53 -0.94
CA ASP A 62 -8.66 6.11 -2.12
C ASP A 62 -7.18 6.48 -1.94
N GLU A 63 -6.58 6.90 -3.03
CA GLU A 63 -5.22 7.40 -3.10
C GLU A 63 -5.23 8.93 -3.10
N SER A 64 -4.41 9.55 -2.22
CA SER A 64 -4.22 11.02 -2.21
C SER A 64 -2.90 11.35 -2.90
N GLN A 65 -2.94 11.61 -4.19
CA GLN A 65 -1.74 12.01 -4.94
C GLN A 65 -1.43 13.50 -4.83
N ASP A 66 -2.46 14.35 -4.76
CA ASP A 66 -2.32 15.81 -4.89
C ASP A 66 -2.90 16.58 -3.69
N THR A 67 -3.31 15.89 -2.63
CA THR A 67 -4.01 16.52 -1.52
C THR A 67 -3.64 15.91 -0.18
N VAL A 68 -3.61 16.75 0.85
CA VAL A 68 -3.47 16.32 2.24
C VAL A 68 -4.84 16.35 2.90
N GLY A 69 -5.34 15.17 3.27
CA GLY A 69 -6.54 15.05 4.09
C GLY A 69 -6.21 15.08 5.57
N THR A 70 -7.05 15.72 6.36
CA THR A 70 -6.92 15.75 7.83
C THR A 70 -8.04 14.92 8.45
N PHE A 71 -7.67 14.10 9.41
CA PHE A 71 -8.62 13.46 10.31
C PHE A 71 -8.76 14.32 11.57
N GLY A 72 -10.01 14.59 12.00
CA GLY A 72 -10.29 15.44 13.15
C GLY A 72 -10.26 14.68 14.48
N HIS A 73 -11.36 14.75 15.22
CA HIS A 73 -11.46 14.26 16.59
C HIS A 73 -12.57 13.21 16.72
N MET A 74 -12.48 12.42 17.80
CA MET A 74 -13.54 11.50 18.19
C MET A 74 -14.03 11.89 19.59
N TRP A 75 -15.37 11.80 19.82
CA TRP A 75 -16.00 12.05 21.12
C TRP A 75 -16.97 10.93 21.44
N ILE A 76 -17.02 10.59 22.71
CA ILE A 76 -17.94 9.60 23.30
C ILE A 76 -18.69 10.25 24.46
N GLY A 77 -19.64 9.54 25.05
CA GLY A 77 -20.39 10.02 26.21
C GLY A 77 -19.48 10.38 27.40
N PRO A 78 -19.89 11.33 28.28
CA PRO A 78 -19.01 11.87 29.32
C PRO A 78 -18.67 10.91 30.47
N LYS A 79 -19.25 9.70 30.44
CA LYS A 79 -18.96 8.64 31.42
C LYS A 79 -18.32 7.42 30.77
N GLU A 80 -17.98 7.56 29.50
CA GLU A 80 -17.42 6.48 28.69
C GLU A 80 -15.91 6.72 28.48
N ASP A 81 -15.18 5.67 28.13
CA ASP A 81 -13.74 5.70 27.97
C ASP A 81 -13.32 5.22 26.57
N PHE A 82 -12.14 5.67 26.14
CA PHE A 82 -11.40 5.11 25.01
C PHE A 82 -10.30 4.17 25.53
N ARG A 83 -10.00 3.13 24.75
CA ARG A 83 -8.78 2.33 24.92
C ARG A 83 -8.08 2.15 23.58
N TRP A 84 -6.79 1.91 23.68
CA TRP A 84 -6.01 1.46 22.52
C TRP A 84 -6.36 0.00 22.22
N PRO A 85 -6.60 -0.36 20.96
CA PRO A 85 -6.68 -1.76 20.57
C PRO A 85 -5.42 -2.51 20.98
N GLN A 86 -5.54 -3.80 21.25
CA GLN A 86 -4.36 -4.62 21.49
C GLN A 86 -3.50 -4.63 20.21
N PRO A 87 -2.18 -4.42 20.32
CA PRO A 87 -1.29 -4.53 19.17
C PRO A 87 -1.40 -5.91 18.53
N ARG A 88 -1.45 -5.96 17.21
CA ARG A 88 -1.39 -7.22 16.49
C ARG A 88 -0.01 -7.83 16.57
N LEU A 89 0.04 -9.15 16.52
CA LEU A 89 1.31 -9.90 16.60
C LEU A 89 2.17 -9.68 15.35
N HIS A 90 1.52 -9.51 14.21
CA HIS A 90 2.18 -9.45 12.92
C HIS A 90 2.06 -8.08 12.29
N GLN A 91 3.09 -7.67 11.55
CA GLN A 91 3.12 -6.45 10.76
C GLN A 91 3.68 -6.77 9.37
N ILE A 92 3.01 -6.27 8.33
CA ILE A 92 3.40 -6.43 6.93
C ILE A 92 3.43 -5.07 6.25
N GLU A 93 4.48 -4.78 5.52
CA GLU A 93 4.58 -3.59 4.70
C GLU A 93 4.49 -3.94 3.22
N PHE A 94 3.70 -3.15 2.48
CA PHE A 94 3.56 -3.28 1.04
C PHE A 94 4.03 -1.99 0.38
N ILE A 95 5.00 -2.11 -0.51
CA ILE A 95 5.59 -1.00 -1.25
C ILE A 95 5.32 -1.25 -2.73
N GLY A 96 4.71 -0.29 -3.42
CA GLY A 96 4.36 -0.52 -4.82
C GLY A 96 3.79 0.69 -5.55
N ASP A 97 3.14 0.39 -6.64
CA ASP A 97 2.52 1.34 -7.55
C ASP A 97 0.98 1.27 -7.53
N SER A 98 0.34 1.59 -8.65
CA SER A 98 -1.11 1.58 -8.82
C SER A 98 -1.77 0.23 -8.50
N TYR A 99 -1.10 -0.89 -8.76
CA TYR A 99 -1.61 -2.21 -8.41
C TYR A 99 -1.68 -2.40 -6.89
N THR A 100 -0.69 -1.90 -6.17
CA THR A 100 -0.66 -1.93 -4.70
C THR A 100 -1.62 -0.92 -4.09
N ALA A 101 -1.84 0.23 -4.75
CA ALA A 101 -2.80 1.24 -4.33
C ALA A 101 -4.26 0.83 -4.55
N GLY A 102 -4.53 -0.15 -5.41
CA GLY A 102 -5.89 -0.56 -5.77
C GLY A 102 -6.58 0.41 -6.73
N TYR A 103 -5.81 1.01 -7.64
CA TYR A 103 -6.28 2.00 -8.62
C TYR A 103 -7.46 1.49 -9.44
N GLY A 104 -8.62 2.12 -9.28
CA GLY A 104 -9.83 1.80 -10.02
C GLY A 104 -10.29 0.34 -9.93
N ASN A 105 -9.88 -0.40 -8.90
CA ASN A 105 -10.06 -1.86 -8.81
C ASN A 105 -11.51 -2.30 -8.59
N THR A 106 -12.40 -1.40 -8.16
CA THR A 106 -13.84 -1.70 -8.04
C THR A 106 -14.64 -1.27 -9.25
N SER A 107 -14.00 -0.75 -10.29
CA SER A 107 -14.68 -0.35 -11.53
C SER A 107 -15.26 -1.55 -12.28
N SER A 108 -16.41 -1.33 -12.94
CA SER A 108 -17.03 -2.29 -13.86
C SER A 108 -16.62 -2.09 -15.31
N LYS A 109 -15.76 -1.08 -15.59
CA LYS A 109 -15.30 -0.72 -16.94
C LYS A 109 -13.83 -0.30 -16.91
N ARG A 110 -13.17 -0.39 -18.05
CA ARG A 110 -11.75 -0.02 -18.20
C ARG A 110 -11.54 1.46 -18.48
N GLU A 111 -12.39 2.03 -19.31
CA GLU A 111 -12.29 3.43 -19.70
C GLU A 111 -12.96 4.31 -18.66
N CYS A 112 -12.17 4.96 -17.82
CA CYS A 112 -12.62 5.77 -16.69
C CYS A 112 -12.20 7.23 -16.84
N THR A 113 -13.04 8.14 -16.39
CA THR A 113 -12.64 9.52 -16.11
C THR A 113 -11.87 9.59 -14.79
N GLN A 114 -11.16 10.68 -14.50
CA GLN A 114 -10.44 10.87 -13.24
C GLN A 114 -11.38 10.74 -12.02
N ASP A 115 -12.59 11.28 -12.10
CA ASP A 115 -13.59 11.15 -11.02
C ASP A 115 -14.03 9.70 -10.82
N GLU A 116 -14.14 8.91 -11.90
CA GLU A 116 -14.48 7.50 -11.83
C GLU A 116 -13.34 6.67 -11.27
N ILE A 117 -12.09 6.96 -11.65
CA ILE A 117 -10.89 6.34 -11.06
C ILE A 117 -10.91 6.57 -9.56
N TRP A 118 -11.04 7.84 -9.13
CA TRP A 118 -11.10 8.18 -7.74
C TRP A 118 -12.24 7.44 -7.01
N ALA A 119 -13.44 7.44 -7.58
CA ALA A 119 -14.63 6.82 -6.96
C ALA A 119 -14.57 5.28 -6.89
N THR A 120 -13.74 4.66 -7.72
CA THR A 120 -13.63 3.19 -7.82
C THR A 120 -12.28 2.65 -7.34
N THR A 121 -11.39 3.51 -6.87
CA THR A 121 -10.18 3.09 -6.16
C THR A 121 -10.53 2.66 -4.75
N ASP A 122 -10.17 1.43 -4.39
CA ASP A 122 -10.35 0.91 -3.04
C ASP A 122 -9.12 0.11 -2.59
N THR A 123 -8.17 0.81 -1.99
CA THR A 123 -6.93 0.22 -1.46
C THR A 123 -7.21 -0.89 -0.46
N GLN A 124 -8.32 -0.82 0.29
CA GLN A 124 -8.63 -1.79 1.32
C GLN A 124 -9.08 -3.14 0.75
N ARG A 125 -9.38 -3.16 -0.55
CA ARG A 125 -9.71 -4.34 -1.36
C ARG A 125 -8.58 -4.78 -2.28
N ALA A 126 -7.44 -4.06 -2.27
CA ALA A 126 -6.23 -4.47 -2.96
C ALA A 126 -5.56 -5.66 -2.26
N PHE A 127 -4.67 -6.34 -2.97
CA PHE A 127 -4.04 -7.59 -2.50
C PHE A 127 -3.29 -7.43 -1.15
N GLY A 128 -2.68 -6.27 -0.90
CA GLY A 128 -1.93 -6.01 0.32
C GLY A 128 -2.81 -6.08 1.58
N PRO A 129 -3.82 -5.22 1.74
CA PRO A 129 -4.77 -5.30 2.86
C PRO A 129 -5.51 -6.63 2.96
N LEU A 130 -5.88 -7.27 1.83
CA LEU A 130 -6.50 -8.59 1.85
C LEU A 130 -5.57 -9.63 2.50
N THR A 131 -4.29 -9.63 2.13
CA THR A 131 -3.27 -10.52 2.70
C THR A 131 -3.06 -10.24 4.19
N ALA A 132 -2.91 -8.98 4.57
CA ALA A 132 -2.67 -8.60 5.97
C ALA A 132 -3.87 -8.97 6.87
N LYS A 133 -5.09 -8.71 6.42
CA LYS A 133 -6.33 -9.05 7.14
C LYS A 133 -6.48 -10.57 7.35
N HIS A 134 -6.00 -11.39 6.41
CA HIS A 134 -5.99 -12.86 6.55
C HIS A 134 -5.17 -13.31 7.78
N TYR A 135 -4.06 -12.64 8.06
CA TYR A 135 -3.17 -12.96 9.20
C TYR A 135 -3.49 -12.16 10.47
N ASP A 136 -4.57 -11.39 10.50
CA ASP A 136 -4.82 -10.38 11.55
C ASP A 136 -3.55 -9.54 11.81
N ALA A 137 -2.87 -9.11 10.74
CA ALA A 137 -1.67 -8.32 10.80
C ALA A 137 -1.98 -6.82 10.68
N ASP A 138 -1.19 -5.98 11.37
CA ASP A 138 -1.11 -4.56 11.03
C ASP A 138 -0.38 -4.39 9.70
N TYR A 139 -0.75 -3.37 8.93
CA TYR A 139 -0.13 -3.14 7.63
C TYR A 139 0.08 -1.67 7.30
N GLN A 140 1.09 -1.41 6.50
CA GLN A 140 1.29 -0.13 5.80
C GLN A 140 1.30 -0.37 4.30
N ILE A 141 0.64 0.54 3.56
CA ILE A 141 0.63 0.57 2.11
C ILE A 141 1.38 1.84 1.68
N ASN A 142 2.60 1.66 1.23
CA ASN A 142 3.46 2.71 0.69
C ASN A 142 3.44 2.62 -0.83
N ALA A 143 2.37 3.10 -1.44
CA ALA A 143 2.11 2.98 -2.86
C ALA A 143 1.75 4.33 -3.48
N TYR A 144 2.12 4.49 -4.76
CA TYR A 144 1.81 5.68 -5.54
C TYR A 144 1.62 5.30 -7.00
N SER A 145 0.45 5.60 -7.58
CA SER A 145 0.14 5.23 -8.96
C SER A 145 1.11 5.87 -9.95
N GLY A 146 1.59 5.07 -10.90
CA GLY A 146 2.54 5.50 -11.92
C GLY A 146 4.01 5.54 -11.48
N ILE A 147 4.32 5.27 -10.21
CA ILE A 147 5.69 5.36 -9.68
C ILE A 147 6.54 4.14 -10.09
N GLY A 148 7.84 4.35 -10.27
CA GLY A 148 8.83 3.30 -10.47
C GLY A 148 10.03 3.42 -9.52
N ILE A 149 10.97 2.53 -9.71
CA ILE A 149 12.27 2.54 -9.00
C ILE A 149 13.18 3.64 -9.54
N VAL A 150 13.24 3.79 -10.85
CA VAL A 150 14.09 4.80 -11.52
C VAL A 150 13.34 5.61 -12.57
N ARG A 151 12.27 5.03 -13.14
CA ARG A 151 11.47 5.60 -14.20
C ARG A 151 9.99 5.39 -13.92
N ASN A 152 9.23 6.46 -13.87
CA ASN A 152 7.79 6.40 -13.74
C ASN A 152 7.12 6.02 -15.07
N TYR A 153 5.82 5.71 -15.02
CA TYR A 153 5.03 5.43 -16.20
C TYR A 153 5.32 6.48 -17.30
N ASP A 154 5.62 6.01 -18.50
CA ASP A 154 5.92 6.83 -19.69
C ASP A 154 7.03 7.90 -19.49
N GLY A 155 7.92 7.72 -18.50
CA GLY A 155 9.03 8.65 -18.21
C GLY A 155 8.61 9.98 -17.58
N VAL A 156 7.36 10.13 -17.13
CA VAL A 156 6.87 11.37 -16.50
C VAL A 156 7.51 11.60 -15.13
N ALA A 157 7.52 12.84 -14.66
CA ALA A 157 8.03 13.24 -13.34
C ALA A 157 9.40 12.64 -12.98
N PRO A 158 10.47 12.83 -13.79
CA PRO A 158 11.74 12.10 -13.66
C PRO A 158 12.53 12.41 -12.38
N LYS A 159 12.08 13.37 -11.59
CA LYS A 159 12.69 13.75 -10.29
C LYS A 159 12.01 13.06 -9.10
N ARG A 160 10.95 12.30 -9.33
CA ARG A 160 10.22 11.54 -8.31
C ARG A 160 10.38 10.06 -8.61
N ASN A 161 10.61 9.26 -7.59
CA ASN A 161 10.63 7.81 -7.69
C ASN A 161 10.37 7.21 -6.30
N MET A 162 10.04 5.94 -6.22
CA MET A 162 9.72 5.31 -4.95
C MET A 162 10.85 5.42 -3.91
N PRO A 163 12.14 5.23 -4.23
CA PRO A 163 13.23 5.43 -3.26
C PRO A 163 13.27 6.80 -2.59
N LEU A 164 12.84 7.86 -3.28
CA LEU A 164 12.74 9.21 -2.70
C LEU A 164 11.47 9.34 -1.85
N LEU A 165 10.31 8.90 -2.38
CA LEU A 165 9.02 9.04 -1.70
C LEU A 165 8.97 8.23 -0.40
N TYR A 166 9.61 7.07 -0.36
CA TYR A 166 9.63 6.18 0.81
C TYR A 166 10.20 6.84 2.09
N ARG A 167 10.97 7.90 1.96
CA ARG A 167 11.56 8.62 3.10
C ARG A 167 10.60 9.59 3.77
N SER A 168 9.50 9.94 3.12
CA SER A 168 8.58 10.98 3.56
C SER A 168 7.31 10.39 4.18
N ALA A 169 6.86 11.00 5.28
CA ALA A 169 5.55 10.70 5.85
C ALA A 169 4.41 11.25 4.99
N LEU A 170 4.67 12.33 4.24
CA LEU A 170 3.73 12.98 3.32
C LEU A 170 4.38 13.09 1.95
N ILE A 171 3.79 12.47 0.96
CA ILE A 171 4.33 12.37 -0.41
C ILE A 171 4.38 13.74 -1.11
N GLU A 172 3.44 14.63 -0.83
CA GLU A 172 3.32 15.95 -1.45
C GLU A 172 4.27 16.99 -0.85
N ASP A 173 4.82 16.75 0.33
CA ASP A 173 5.72 17.69 0.97
C ASP A 173 7.17 17.37 0.62
N GLU A 174 7.67 18.02 -0.41
CA GLU A 174 9.08 17.96 -0.85
C GLU A 174 10.07 18.45 0.23
N THR A 175 9.60 19.16 1.27
CA THR A 175 10.44 19.63 2.37
C THR A 175 10.78 18.54 3.36
N VAL A 176 10.31 17.32 3.09
CA VAL A 176 10.63 16.09 3.79
C VAL A 176 10.27 16.12 5.26
N HIS A 177 9.06 15.71 5.57
CA HIS A 177 8.77 15.19 6.89
C HIS A 177 9.29 13.75 6.94
N PRO A 178 10.49 13.49 7.50
CA PRO A 178 11.05 12.15 7.51
C PRO A 178 10.10 11.23 8.27
N TYR A 179 9.72 10.14 7.63
CA TYR A 179 8.95 9.12 8.32
C TYR A 179 9.84 8.43 9.34
N ASN A 180 9.41 8.43 10.59
CA ASN A 180 10.07 7.72 11.67
C ASN A 180 9.01 7.21 12.66
N ASN A 181 8.77 5.90 12.64
CA ASN A 181 7.92 5.22 13.60
C ASN A 181 8.66 4.04 14.23
N PRO A 182 9.24 4.21 15.43
CA PRO A 182 10.01 3.15 16.08
C PRO A 182 9.16 1.94 16.52
N GLN A 183 7.84 2.05 16.50
CA GLN A 183 6.93 0.93 16.78
C GLN A 183 6.57 0.12 15.53
N TRP A 184 6.94 0.62 14.34
CA TRP A 184 6.71 -0.08 13.08
C TRP A 184 7.89 -0.96 12.73
N ASN A 185 7.76 -2.27 12.94
CA ASN A 185 8.80 -3.27 12.72
C ASN A 185 8.18 -4.46 11.95
N PRO A 186 7.92 -4.34 10.64
CA PRO A 186 7.30 -5.38 9.86
C PRO A 186 8.19 -6.62 9.80
N ALA A 187 7.58 -7.80 10.00
CA ALA A 187 8.26 -9.07 9.78
C ALA A 187 8.48 -9.33 8.29
N ILE A 188 7.52 -8.87 7.46
CA ILE A 188 7.51 -9.08 6.01
C ILE A 188 7.38 -7.72 5.32
N VAL A 189 8.24 -7.49 4.32
CA VAL A 189 8.13 -6.36 3.39
C VAL A 189 7.95 -6.91 1.98
N VAL A 190 6.84 -6.60 1.36
CA VAL A 190 6.54 -6.95 -0.04
C VAL A 190 6.81 -5.73 -0.91
N ILE A 191 7.67 -5.86 -1.92
CA ILE A 191 7.95 -4.80 -2.89
C ILE A 191 7.48 -5.26 -4.27
N ALA A 192 6.54 -4.54 -4.87
CA ALA A 192 5.91 -4.83 -6.15
C ALA A 192 6.06 -3.63 -7.08
N LEU A 193 7.25 -3.51 -7.69
CA LEU A 193 7.65 -2.39 -8.55
C LEU A 193 8.41 -2.88 -9.78
N GLY A 194 8.30 -2.15 -10.89
CA GLY A 194 9.01 -2.42 -12.14
C GLY A 194 8.12 -2.29 -13.38
N GLY A 195 6.80 -2.47 -13.23
CA GLY A 195 5.87 -2.30 -14.34
C GLY A 195 5.95 -0.92 -14.97
N ASN A 196 6.02 0.12 -14.17
CA ASN A 196 6.13 1.50 -14.64
C ASN A 196 7.50 1.81 -15.25
N ASP A 197 8.59 1.26 -14.70
CA ASP A 197 9.93 1.48 -15.21
C ASP A 197 10.07 1.03 -16.68
N PHE A 198 9.35 -0.04 -17.05
CA PHE A 198 9.40 -0.63 -18.37
C PHE A 198 8.12 -0.49 -19.18
N SER A 199 7.21 0.41 -18.77
CA SER A 199 5.88 0.62 -19.36
C SER A 199 5.90 0.99 -20.84
N THR A 200 6.89 1.77 -21.25
CA THR A 200 7.08 2.25 -22.62
C THR A 200 8.57 2.21 -22.99
N PRO A 201 8.93 2.19 -24.28
CA PRO A 201 10.32 2.37 -24.72
C PRO A 201 10.92 3.66 -24.16
N VAL A 202 12.23 3.68 -23.97
CA VAL A 202 12.98 4.89 -23.59
C VAL A 202 12.80 6.00 -24.62
N HIS A 203 12.35 7.16 -24.19
CA HIS A 203 12.13 8.32 -25.06
C HIS A 203 13.38 9.15 -25.27
N ALA A 204 13.40 9.88 -26.38
CA ALA A 204 14.46 10.85 -26.65
C ALA A 204 14.45 11.95 -25.58
N GLY A 205 15.60 12.21 -24.97
CA GLY A 205 15.74 13.21 -23.90
C GLY A 205 15.66 12.66 -22.47
N GLU A 206 15.31 11.40 -22.31
CA GLU A 206 15.48 10.72 -21.01
C GLU A 206 16.98 10.47 -20.73
N LYS A 207 17.31 10.18 -19.47
CA LYS A 207 18.72 9.98 -19.06
C LYS A 207 19.37 8.72 -19.62
N TRP A 208 18.57 7.74 -20.07
CA TRP A 208 19.05 6.48 -20.61
C TRP A 208 19.17 6.56 -22.14
N THR A 209 20.23 5.97 -22.67
CA THR A 209 20.49 5.92 -24.11
C THR A 209 19.98 4.61 -24.76
N SER A 210 19.53 3.67 -23.96
CA SER A 210 19.02 2.37 -24.42
C SER A 210 18.20 1.69 -23.33
N GLU A 211 17.43 0.69 -23.73
CA GLU A 211 16.69 -0.20 -22.84
C GLU A 211 17.60 -0.97 -21.87
N ASP A 212 18.79 -1.36 -22.32
CA ASP A 212 19.78 -2.02 -21.46
C ASP A 212 20.34 -1.05 -20.40
N ALA A 213 20.55 0.22 -20.76
CA ALA A 213 20.98 1.24 -19.82
C ALA A 213 19.91 1.48 -18.72
N LEU A 214 18.62 1.54 -19.10
CA LEU A 214 17.51 1.59 -18.16
C LEU A 214 17.47 0.36 -17.26
N THR A 215 17.60 -0.85 -17.82
CA THR A 215 17.57 -2.09 -17.05
C THR A 215 18.71 -2.16 -16.04
N ASN A 216 19.92 -1.77 -16.43
CA ASN A 216 21.07 -1.75 -15.54
C ASN A 216 20.91 -0.77 -14.38
N ASP A 217 20.36 0.41 -14.66
CA ASP A 217 20.08 1.43 -13.65
C ASP A 217 18.95 1.00 -12.71
N TYR A 218 17.89 0.39 -13.24
CA TYR A 218 16.81 -0.21 -12.44
C TYR A 218 17.38 -1.26 -11.46
N ILE A 219 18.17 -2.20 -11.93
CA ILE A 219 18.76 -3.24 -11.09
C ILE A 219 19.64 -2.63 -9.98
N ALA A 220 20.52 -1.69 -10.32
CA ALA A 220 21.39 -1.04 -9.36
C ALA A 220 20.61 -0.25 -8.30
N SER A 221 19.61 0.51 -8.75
CA SER A 221 18.76 1.33 -7.87
C SER A 221 17.83 0.48 -7.02
N TYR A 222 17.34 -0.65 -7.54
CA TYR A 222 16.50 -1.55 -6.74
C TYR A 222 17.33 -2.21 -5.62
N VAL A 223 18.57 -2.65 -5.89
CA VAL A 223 19.49 -3.13 -4.85
C VAL A 223 19.67 -2.07 -3.77
N ALA A 224 19.95 -0.81 -4.15
CA ALA A 224 20.12 0.28 -3.21
C ALA A 224 18.82 0.57 -2.42
N PHE A 225 17.66 0.45 -3.06
CA PHE A 225 16.37 0.66 -2.41
C PHE A 225 16.06 -0.44 -1.37
N VAL A 226 16.31 -1.71 -1.69
CA VAL A 226 16.16 -2.80 -0.71
C VAL A 226 17.09 -2.58 0.49
N GLN A 227 18.33 -2.13 0.28
CA GLN A 227 19.26 -1.78 1.36
C GLN A 227 18.78 -0.58 2.18
N GLN A 228 18.15 0.41 1.55
CA GLN A 228 17.53 1.55 2.23
C GLN A 228 16.39 1.09 3.15
N VAL A 229 15.48 0.25 2.64
CA VAL A 229 14.36 -0.30 3.43
C VAL A 229 14.88 -1.21 4.55
N ARG A 230 15.92 -2.01 4.28
CA ARG A 230 16.61 -2.83 5.27
C ARG A 230 17.15 -2.01 6.44
N ALA A 231 17.70 -0.82 6.18
CA ALA A 231 18.21 0.05 7.23
C ALA A 231 17.10 0.52 8.19
N SER A 232 15.88 0.67 7.70
CA SER A 232 14.70 1.00 8.52
C SER A 232 14.10 -0.23 9.22
N HIS A 233 14.19 -1.41 8.60
CA HIS A 233 13.60 -2.67 9.06
C HIS A 233 14.65 -3.78 9.09
N PRO A 234 15.55 -3.76 10.10
CA PRO A 234 16.73 -4.63 10.13
C PRO A 234 16.39 -6.13 10.23
N ASP A 235 15.23 -6.47 10.75
CA ASP A 235 14.79 -7.86 10.95
C ASP A 235 13.84 -8.37 9.89
N ALA A 236 13.30 -7.52 9.02
CA ALA A 236 12.32 -7.88 8.02
C ALA A 236 12.84 -8.90 6.99
N ARG A 237 11.95 -9.70 6.43
CA ARG A 237 12.17 -10.53 5.24
C ARG A 237 11.50 -9.89 4.05
N PHE A 238 12.20 -9.87 2.92
CA PHE A 238 11.72 -9.21 1.71
C PHE A 238 11.17 -10.21 0.70
N ILE A 239 10.02 -9.87 0.12
CA ILE A 239 9.44 -10.55 -1.03
C ILE A 239 9.41 -9.54 -2.18
N LEU A 240 10.25 -9.73 -3.20
CA LEU A 240 10.22 -8.94 -4.42
C LEU A 240 9.24 -9.61 -5.38
N MET A 241 8.11 -8.96 -5.61
CA MET A 241 6.99 -9.54 -6.34
C MET A 241 6.98 -9.04 -7.78
N ASP A 242 6.69 -9.94 -8.73
CA ASP A 242 6.40 -9.60 -10.11
C ASP A 242 5.09 -10.23 -10.59
N TYR A 243 4.55 -9.68 -11.67
CA TYR A 243 3.29 -10.09 -12.28
C TYR A 243 3.49 -10.94 -13.54
N GLY A 244 4.58 -11.69 -13.58
CA GLY A 244 4.94 -12.58 -14.69
C GLY A 244 5.48 -11.86 -15.92
N GLU A 245 5.92 -10.61 -15.81
CA GLU A 245 6.62 -9.90 -16.88
C GLU A 245 8.07 -10.37 -16.97
N ALA A 246 8.46 -10.94 -18.11
CA ALA A 246 9.76 -11.58 -18.26
C ALA A 246 10.95 -10.64 -17.98
N ARG A 247 10.85 -9.36 -18.36
CA ARG A 247 11.91 -8.37 -18.13
C ARG A 247 12.05 -8.03 -16.65
N VAL A 248 10.94 -7.80 -15.98
CA VAL A 248 10.90 -7.50 -14.53
C VAL A 248 11.41 -8.70 -13.74
N ALA A 249 10.92 -9.91 -14.04
CA ALA A 249 11.35 -11.15 -13.39
C ALA A 249 12.86 -11.42 -13.54
N ALA A 250 13.42 -11.20 -14.74
CA ALA A 250 14.85 -11.32 -14.99
C ALA A 250 15.66 -10.29 -14.21
N ALA A 251 15.19 -9.05 -14.16
CA ALA A 251 15.83 -7.98 -13.40
C ALA A 251 15.78 -8.24 -11.88
N ILE A 252 14.65 -8.68 -11.33
CA ILE A 252 14.49 -9.08 -9.92
C ILE A 252 15.46 -10.23 -9.58
N THR A 253 15.60 -11.22 -10.47
CA THR A 253 16.57 -12.32 -10.29
C THR A 253 18.00 -11.78 -10.13
N GLU A 254 18.43 -10.84 -10.97
CA GLU A 254 19.76 -10.22 -10.85
C GLU A 254 19.88 -9.34 -9.61
N VAL A 255 18.82 -8.62 -9.20
CA VAL A 255 18.76 -7.85 -7.94
C VAL A 255 19.03 -8.77 -6.75
N ILE A 256 18.32 -9.89 -6.64
CA ILE A 256 18.49 -10.86 -5.55
C ILE A 256 19.89 -11.44 -5.55
N LYS A 257 20.41 -11.79 -6.71
CA LYS A 257 21.78 -12.31 -6.85
C LYS A 257 22.81 -11.30 -6.32
N ARG A 258 22.66 -10.01 -6.62
CA ARG A 258 23.56 -8.95 -6.09
C ARG A 258 23.41 -8.73 -4.60
N LEU A 259 22.18 -8.75 -4.08
CA LEU A 259 21.90 -8.66 -2.65
C LEU A 259 22.53 -9.84 -1.89
N ASN A 260 22.36 -11.07 -2.39
CA ASN A 260 22.97 -12.27 -1.79
C ASN A 260 24.50 -12.20 -1.80
N ALA A 261 25.10 -11.73 -2.89
CA ALA A 261 26.54 -11.52 -2.97
C ALA A 261 27.06 -10.46 -1.99
N ALA A 262 26.22 -9.52 -1.58
CA ALA A 262 26.49 -8.52 -0.56
C ALA A 262 26.13 -8.99 0.88
N GLY A 263 25.71 -10.26 1.05
CA GLY A 263 25.37 -10.85 2.35
C GLY A 263 23.91 -10.71 2.78
N GLU A 264 23.04 -10.12 1.94
CA GLU A 264 21.60 -10.04 2.23
C GLU A 264 20.90 -11.32 1.74
N MET A 265 20.63 -12.23 2.68
CA MET A 265 20.04 -13.55 2.38
C MET A 265 18.55 -13.64 2.69
N ARG A 266 17.94 -12.59 3.26
CA ARG A 266 16.53 -12.55 3.67
C ARG A 266 15.67 -11.85 2.61
N VAL A 267 15.93 -12.17 1.35
CA VAL A 267 15.22 -11.66 0.19
C VAL A 267 14.88 -12.81 -0.75
N ALA A 268 13.65 -12.86 -1.20
CA ALA A 268 13.15 -13.85 -2.17
C ALA A 268 12.30 -13.16 -3.23
N SER A 269 12.10 -13.83 -4.37
CA SER A 269 11.12 -13.39 -5.39
C SER A 269 9.84 -14.20 -5.30
N LEU A 270 8.74 -13.57 -5.71
CA LEU A 270 7.45 -14.23 -5.92
C LEU A 270 6.87 -13.78 -7.26
N ASP A 271 6.73 -14.70 -8.19
CA ASP A 271 5.93 -14.53 -9.41
C ASP A 271 4.48 -14.92 -9.09
N VAL A 272 3.56 -13.94 -9.10
CA VAL A 272 2.13 -14.17 -8.85
C VAL A 272 1.38 -14.61 -10.11
N GLY A 273 2.11 -14.84 -11.21
CA GLY A 273 1.61 -15.40 -12.46
C GLY A 273 1.02 -14.36 -13.40
N LYS A 274 0.38 -14.86 -14.45
CA LYS A 274 -0.18 -14.10 -15.57
C LYS A 274 -1.68 -14.34 -15.72
N GLY A 275 -2.29 -13.65 -16.68
CA GLY A 275 -3.68 -13.88 -17.07
C GLY A 275 -4.66 -13.27 -16.08
N PHE A 276 -4.33 -12.09 -15.56
CA PHE A 276 -5.26 -11.22 -14.85
C PHE A 276 -6.31 -10.68 -15.83
N ALA A 277 -7.53 -10.48 -15.34
CA ALA A 277 -8.63 -10.00 -16.16
C ALA A 277 -8.45 -8.53 -16.55
N LEU A 278 -7.80 -7.75 -15.68
CA LEU A 278 -7.49 -6.33 -15.88
C LEU A 278 -8.71 -5.53 -16.33
N THR A 279 -9.81 -5.67 -15.61
CA THR A 279 -11.07 -4.97 -15.89
C THR A 279 -11.29 -3.74 -15.02
N GLY A 280 -10.37 -3.44 -14.11
CA GLY A 280 -10.33 -2.16 -13.41
C GLY A 280 -10.08 -0.98 -14.37
N CYS A 281 -10.16 0.24 -13.87
CA CYS A 281 -9.88 1.43 -14.67
C CYS A 281 -8.53 1.34 -15.37
N ASP A 282 -8.44 1.81 -16.60
CA ASP A 282 -7.20 1.88 -17.41
C ASP A 282 -6.43 0.55 -17.45
N TRP A 283 -7.18 -0.57 -17.59
CA TRP A 283 -6.62 -1.94 -17.63
C TRP A 283 -5.83 -2.32 -16.36
N HIS A 284 -6.23 -1.80 -15.21
CA HIS A 284 -5.69 -2.21 -13.92
C HIS A 284 -6.39 -3.47 -13.38
N LEU A 285 -5.84 -4.00 -12.30
CA LEU A 285 -6.41 -5.12 -11.58
C LEU A 285 -7.84 -4.81 -11.13
N ASN A 286 -8.71 -5.79 -11.16
CA ASN A 286 -9.99 -5.72 -10.46
C ASN A 286 -9.90 -6.46 -9.11
N THR A 287 -10.94 -6.39 -8.30
CA THR A 287 -10.95 -7.03 -6.97
C THR A 287 -10.80 -8.55 -6.99
N ALA A 288 -11.15 -9.23 -8.10
CA ALA A 288 -10.90 -10.66 -8.26
C ALA A 288 -9.44 -10.96 -8.57
N ASP A 289 -8.79 -10.10 -9.37
CA ASP A 289 -7.36 -10.16 -9.62
C ASP A 289 -6.57 -9.88 -8.32
N ASP A 290 -6.97 -8.85 -7.55
CA ASP A 290 -6.40 -8.54 -6.24
C ASP A 290 -6.48 -9.73 -5.28
N LYS A 291 -7.66 -10.37 -5.22
CA LYS A 291 -7.82 -11.58 -4.39
C LYS A 291 -6.90 -12.71 -4.84
N ARG A 292 -6.75 -12.94 -6.13
CA ARG A 292 -5.87 -13.97 -6.67
C ARG A 292 -4.40 -13.73 -6.30
N ILE A 293 -3.95 -12.46 -6.34
CA ILE A 293 -2.60 -12.08 -5.90
C ILE A 293 -2.45 -12.30 -4.40
N SER A 294 -3.44 -11.88 -3.62
CA SER A 294 -3.47 -12.13 -2.17
C SER A 294 -3.40 -13.62 -1.86
N ASP A 295 -4.17 -14.46 -2.55
CA ASP A 295 -4.13 -15.91 -2.37
C ASP A 295 -2.74 -16.50 -2.68
N SER A 296 -2.05 -15.98 -3.69
CA SER A 296 -0.67 -16.38 -4.04
C SER A 296 0.32 -15.97 -2.95
N LEU A 297 0.19 -14.76 -2.41
CA LEU A 297 1.01 -14.28 -1.27
C LEU A 297 0.76 -15.13 -0.02
N ILE A 298 -0.49 -15.40 0.32
CA ILE A 298 -0.88 -16.23 1.47
C ILE A 298 -0.27 -17.63 1.31
N ALA A 299 -0.43 -18.27 0.15
CA ALA A 299 0.12 -19.59 -0.10
C ALA A 299 1.67 -19.61 0.03
N TYR A 300 2.32 -18.54 -0.44
CA TYR A 300 3.77 -18.41 -0.28
C TYR A 300 4.17 -18.22 1.18
N ILE A 301 3.52 -17.34 1.92
CA ILE A 301 3.80 -17.07 3.33
C ILE A 301 3.56 -18.32 4.18
N ASP A 302 2.48 -19.06 3.93
CA ASP A 302 2.14 -20.31 4.64
C ASP A 302 3.18 -21.41 4.39
N ALA A 303 3.75 -21.46 3.17
CA ALA A 303 4.82 -22.39 2.83
C ALA A 303 6.18 -22.00 3.45
N HIS A 304 6.32 -20.76 3.96
CA HIS A 304 7.57 -20.20 4.48
C HIS A 304 7.36 -19.58 5.89
N PRO A 305 7.05 -20.41 6.92
CA PRO A 305 6.76 -19.90 8.27
C PRO A 305 7.92 -19.13 8.90
N GLU A 306 9.15 -19.32 8.40
CA GLU A 306 10.31 -18.52 8.80
C GLU A 306 10.17 -17.03 8.46
N LEU A 307 9.28 -16.64 7.57
CA LEU A 307 8.99 -15.24 7.24
C LEU A 307 8.50 -14.44 8.48
N TRP A 308 7.84 -15.11 9.41
CA TRP A 308 7.38 -14.51 10.66
C TRP A 308 8.44 -14.50 11.77
N GLN A 309 9.54 -15.21 11.58
CA GLN A 309 10.62 -15.32 12.56
C GLN A 309 11.65 -14.20 12.31
N GLY A 310 11.26 -12.96 12.59
CA GLY A 310 12.17 -11.84 12.69
C GLY A 310 12.94 -11.93 13.98
N LYS A 311 14.13 -12.51 13.95
CA LYS A 311 15.31 -12.28 14.80
C LYS A 311 16.40 -13.26 14.46
#